data_4fcf979c0891d4af5fb359dedd2e39af
#
_entry.id   4fcf979c0891d4af5fb359dedd2e39af
#
_cell.length_a   1.000
_cell.length_b   1.000
_cell.length_c   1.000
_cell.angle_alpha   90.00
_cell.angle_beta   90.00
_cell.angle_gamma   90.00
#
_symmetry.space_group_name_H-M   'P 1'
#
loop_
_entity.id
_entity.type
_entity.pdbx_description
1 polymer ?
#
loop_
_entity_poly.entity_id
_entity_poly.type
_entity_poly.pdbx_seq_one_letter_code
_entity_poly.pdbx_strand_id
1 'polypeptide(L)'
;PSQSPTDTEVENLINFIRGTDVYDQDSDNNKTESIHKLADIYHSELVIVGKPEAPANDDGTINSQMKDSYYRLQNNYNNFKNGSTCGGPCTNRKEIIYAGANNGILHAFEASNGEELWGYIPPNVLGNLEKIPSSKANSTNAIYGVDGSPVVKDIFFDDTPNDGSTNPRWRTILLGALGAGGHGLYAIDVTDPDNPTHLFAINHDGTQQVVQHWDVDGNKNEFGYRSGNIDPQYDYRKLGETWSTPRIIRIKVSGKDKWVAVFGGGYNG
;
A
#
# COMPACT_ATOMS: atom_id res chain seq x y z
N PRO A 1 2.99 33.24 2.51
CA PRO A 1 3.38 32.26 1.52
C PRO A 1 4.49 31.42 2.15
N SER A 2 4.21 30.14 2.40
CA SER A 2 5.24 29.20 2.83
C SER A 2 6.25 29.09 1.71
N GLN A 3 7.50 29.33 2.00
CA GLN A 3 8.62 29.16 1.07
C GLN A 3 8.71 27.67 0.75
N SER A 4 8.90 27.29 -0.50
CA SER A 4 9.17 25.90 -0.85
C SER A 4 10.42 25.41 -0.10
N PRO A 5 10.43 24.17 0.40
CA PRO A 5 11.58 23.63 1.10
C PRO A 5 12.81 23.61 0.18
N THR A 6 13.97 23.80 0.75
CA THR A 6 15.25 23.66 0.05
C THR A 6 15.58 22.19 -0.16
N ASP A 7 16.42 21.88 -1.15
CA ASP A 7 16.88 20.50 -1.40
C ASP A 7 17.51 19.86 -0.16
N THR A 8 18.26 20.66 0.63
CA THR A 8 18.87 20.18 1.89
C THR A 8 17.82 19.83 2.95
N GLU A 9 16.74 20.59 3.08
CA GLU A 9 15.65 20.28 4.03
C GLU A 9 14.93 19.00 3.62
N VAL A 10 14.71 18.79 2.32
CA VAL A 10 14.11 17.57 1.79
C VAL A 10 15.04 16.36 2.03
N GLU A 11 16.34 16.51 1.75
CA GLU A 11 17.34 15.46 1.97
C GLU A 11 17.44 15.08 3.47
N ASN A 12 17.46 16.06 4.34
CA ASN A 12 17.47 15.82 5.79
C ASN A 12 16.22 15.06 6.24
N LEU A 13 15.03 15.44 5.76
CA LEU A 13 13.81 14.73 6.10
C LEU A 13 13.85 13.27 5.62
N ILE A 14 14.32 13.03 4.39
CA ILE A 14 14.48 11.68 3.84
C ILE A 14 15.44 10.86 4.70
N ASN A 15 16.59 11.40 5.07
CA ASN A 15 17.58 10.72 5.88
C ASN A 15 17.06 10.42 7.29
N PHE A 16 16.33 11.36 7.88
CA PHE A 16 15.67 11.16 9.18
C PHE A 16 14.66 10.00 9.14
N ILE A 17 13.78 9.99 8.15
CA ILE A 17 12.79 8.90 7.97
C ILE A 17 13.48 7.55 7.71
N ARG A 18 14.65 7.55 7.06
CA ARG A 18 15.50 6.38 6.87
C ARG A 18 16.26 5.95 8.12
N GLY A 19 16.16 6.71 9.20
CA GLY A 19 16.75 6.37 10.50
C GLY A 19 18.16 6.92 10.70
N THR A 20 18.48 8.09 10.14
CA THR A 20 19.71 8.84 10.45
C THR A 20 19.34 10.04 11.32
N ASP A 21 20.06 10.28 12.41
CA ASP A 21 19.80 11.40 13.33
C ASP A 21 20.29 12.75 12.83
N VAL A 22 19.85 13.14 11.64
CA VAL A 22 20.27 14.42 11.03
C VAL A 22 19.84 15.66 11.81
N TYR A 23 18.88 15.50 12.71
CA TYR A 23 18.37 16.59 13.56
C TYR A 23 19.00 16.61 14.96
N ASP A 24 19.93 15.69 15.27
CA ASP A 24 20.63 15.61 16.56
C ASP A 24 19.62 15.49 17.72
N GLN A 25 18.76 14.46 17.62
CA GLN A 25 17.61 14.30 18.52
C GLN A 25 18.02 14.03 19.97
N ASP A 26 19.18 13.44 20.22
CA ASP A 26 19.70 13.18 21.55
C ASP A 26 20.64 14.29 22.05
N SER A 27 20.99 15.26 21.20
CA SER A 27 21.84 16.44 21.50
C SER A 27 23.28 16.09 21.85
N ASP A 28 23.83 15.04 21.23
CA ASP A 28 25.23 14.64 21.41
C ASP A 28 26.18 15.21 20.35
N ASN A 29 25.64 15.97 19.38
CA ASN A 29 26.29 16.57 18.21
C ASN A 29 26.75 15.56 17.14
N ASN A 30 26.24 14.32 17.16
CA ASN A 30 26.50 13.31 16.13
C ASN A 30 25.29 13.12 15.23
N LYS A 31 25.22 13.85 14.11
CA LYS A 31 24.11 13.81 13.14
C LYS A 31 24.19 12.68 12.11
N THR A 32 25.07 11.74 12.30
CA THR A 32 25.32 10.63 11.36
C THR A 32 25.01 9.27 11.91
N GLU A 33 24.61 9.20 13.16
CA GLU A 33 24.26 7.94 13.80
C GLU A 33 22.89 7.41 13.37
N SER A 34 22.66 6.15 13.65
CA SER A 34 21.39 5.49 13.37
C SER A 34 20.42 5.63 14.52
N ILE A 35 19.21 6.05 14.23
CA ILE A 35 18.08 6.07 15.15
C ILE A 35 17.07 4.97 14.78
N HIS A 36 16.15 4.67 15.70
CA HIS A 36 15.08 3.72 15.42
C HIS A 36 14.14 4.23 14.32
N LYS A 37 13.97 3.41 13.26
CA LYS A 37 13.07 3.73 12.13
C LYS A 37 11.63 3.29 12.39
N LEU A 38 11.44 2.26 13.19
CA LEU A 38 10.11 1.73 13.45
C LEU A 38 9.41 2.58 14.51
N ALA A 39 8.28 3.19 14.11
CA ALA A 39 7.36 3.84 15.05
C ALA A 39 6.33 2.83 15.58
N ASP A 40 5.38 3.32 16.37
CA ASP A 40 4.32 2.48 16.90
C ASP A 40 3.43 1.91 15.79
N ILE A 41 3.11 0.63 15.93
CA ILE A 41 2.10 -0.09 15.17
C ILE A 41 0.85 -0.11 16.07
N TYR A 42 -0.12 0.77 15.79
CA TYR A 42 -1.21 0.98 16.74
C TYR A 42 -2.52 0.29 16.33
N HIS A 43 -3.07 0.61 15.16
CA HIS A 43 -4.29 -0.03 14.66
C HIS A 43 -4.05 -1.03 13.52
N SER A 44 -2.85 -1.00 12.92
CA SER A 44 -2.52 -1.93 11.84
C SER A 44 -2.35 -3.34 12.38
N GLU A 45 -3.11 -4.28 11.85
CA GLU A 45 -2.86 -5.71 12.05
C GLU A 45 -1.70 -6.16 11.17
N LEU A 46 -0.97 -7.18 11.62
CA LEU A 46 0.10 -7.78 10.85
C LEU A 46 -0.48 -8.74 9.80
N VAL A 47 0.04 -8.70 8.59
CA VAL A 47 -0.30 -9.65 7.53
C VAL A 47 0.93 -10.46 7.15
N ILE A 48 0.81 -11.78 7.20
CA ILE A 48 1.87 -12.71 6.83
C ILE A 48 1.58 -13.24 5.43
N VAL A 49 2.57 -13.15 4.55
CA VAL A 49 2.48 -13.59 3.16
C VAL A 49 3.66 -14.49 2.81
N GLY A 50 3.36 -15.75 2.58
CA GLY A 50 4.34 -16.75 2.11
C GLY A 50 4.08 -17.17 0.66
N LYS A 51 4.47 -18.38 0.33
CA LYS A 51 4.23 -18.97 -1.00
C LYS A 51 2.75 -19.03 -1.37
N PRO A 52 2.39 -18.94 -2.66
CA PRO A 52 0.99 -19.02 -3.08
C PRO A 52 0.44 -20.43 -2.85
N GLU A 53 -0.55 -20.56 -1.95
CA GLU A 53 -1.11 -21.86 -1.56
C GLU A 53 -2.61 -21.98 -1.78
N ALA A 54 -3.28 -20.94 -2.28
CA ALA A 54 -4.71 -20.95 -2.44
C ALA A 54 -5.18 -22.13 -3.33
N PRO A 55 -6.32 -22.76 -3.02
CA PRO A 55 -6.82 -23.91 -3.78
C PRO A 55 -7.22 -23.50 -5.20
N ALA A 56 -6.88 -24.33 -6.19
CA ALA A 56 -7.22 -24.18 -7.60
C ALA A 56 -7.82 -25.50 -8.09
N ASN A 57 -9.11 -25.70 -7.83
CA ASN A 57 -9.82 -26.94 -8.10
C ASN A 57 -11.30 -26.70 -8.39
N ASP A 58 -11.91 -27.65 -9.08
CA ASP A 58 -13.36 -27.85 -9.11
C ASP A 58 -13.74 -28.81 -7.96
N ASP A 59 -14.59 -28.36 -7.06
CA ASP A 59 -15.03 -29.17 -5.93
C ASP A 59 -16.28 -30.01 -6.25
N GLY A 60 -16.74 -29.97 -7.50
CA GLY A 60 -17.89 -30.76 -7.99
C GLY A 60 -19.25 -30.34 -7.43
N THR A 61 -19.32 -29.23 -6.67
CA THR A 61 -20.61 -28.71 -6.18
C THR A 61 -21.35 -27.94 -7.25
N ILE A 62 -22.69 -27.81 -7.11
CA ILE A 62 -23.56 -27.09 -8.08
C ILE A 62 -23.12 -25.64 -8.31
N ASN A 63 -22.46 -25.02 -7.34
CA ASN A 63 -21.98 -23.64 -7.42
C ASN A 63 -20.44 -23.55 -7.53
N SER A 64 -19.75 -24.64 -7.88
CA SER A 64 -18.29 -24.66 -7.95
C SER A 64 -17.74 -23.58 -8.88
N GLN A 65 -18.39 -23.34 -10.02
CA GLN A 65 -17.97 -22.33 -11.02
C GLN A 65 -18.00 -20.88 -10.52
N MET A 66 -18.74 -20.61 -9.43
CA MET A 66 -18.80 -19.28 -8.81
C MET A 66 -17.65 -19.04 -7.82
N LYS A 67 -16.94 -20.09 -7.41
CA LYS A 67 -15.89 -20.03 -6.40
C LYS A 67 -14.57 -19.52 -6.99
N ASP A 68 -13.78 -18.86 -6.15
CA ASP A 68 -12.44 -18.41 -6.52
C ASP A 68 -11.50 -19.60 -6.81
N SER A 69 -11.70 -20.78 -6.18
CA SER A 69 -10.92 -21.99 -6.47
C SER A 69 -11.10 -22.48 -7.90
N TYR A 70 -12.32 -22.45 -8.42
CA TYR A 70 -12.61 -22.77 -9.81
C TYR A 70 -12.02 -21.73 -10.77
N TYR A 71 -12.17 -20.44 -10.44
CA TYR A 71 -11.56 -19.36 -11.21
C TYR A 71 -10.04 -19.50 -11.31
N ARG A 72 -9.38 -19.87 -10.20
CA ARG A 72 -7.93 -20.14 -10.19
C ARG A 72 -7.58 -21.34 -11.07
N LEU A 73 -8.37 -22.40 -11.05
CA LEU A 73 -8.19 -23.56 -11.93
C LEU A 73 -8.25 -23.15 -13.41
N GLN A 74 -9.27 -22.39 -13.80
CA GLN A 74 -9.47 -21.94 -15.18
C GLN A 74 -8.38 -20.97 -15.68
N ASN A 75 -7.75 -20.23 -14.77
CA ASN A 75 -6.70 -19.26 -15.11
C ASN A 75 -5.30 -19.76 -14.71
N ASN A 76 -5.10 -21.07 -14.71
CA ASN A 76 -3.78 -21.71 -14.54
C ASN A 76 -3.00 -21.24 -13.29
N TYR A 77 -3.68 -21.03 -12.16
CA TYR A 77 -3.03 -20.60 -10.92
C TYR A 77 -1.94 -21.56 -10.44
N ASN A 78 -2.04 -22.85 -10.77
CA ASN A 78 -1.00 -23.85 -10.47
C ASN A 78 0.32 -23.53 -11.19
N ASN A 79 0.26 -22.92 -12.39
CA ASN A 79 1.47 -22.47 -13.10
C ASN A 79 2.13 -21.29 -12.36
N PHE A 80 1.34 -20.40 -11.76
CA PHE A 80 1.86 -19.35 -10.89
C PHE A 80 2.51 -19.94 -9.63
N LYS A 81 1.83 -20.85 -8.93
CA LYS A 81 2.38 -21.53 -7.74
C LYS A 81 3.74 -22.19 -8.01
N ASN A 82 3.88 -22.83 -9.15
CA ASN A 82 5.09 -23.58 -9.54
C ASN A 82 6.06 -22.77 -10.43
N GLY A 83 5.69 -21.53 -10.75
CA GLY A 83 6.49 -20.64 -11.62
C GLY A 83 7.59 -19.91 -10.87
N SER A 84 8.22 -18.95 -11.57
CA SER A 84 9.37 -18.20 -11.07
C SER A 84 9.12 -16.69 -11.03
N THR A 85 7.87 -16.25 -10.86
CA THR A 85 7.50 -14.83 -10.86
C THR A 85 7.68 -14.14 -9.51
N CYS A 86 8.14 -14.86 -8.50
CA CYS A 86 8.26 -14.40 -7.11
C CYS A 86 9.71 -14.03 -6.72
N GLY A 87 10.49 -13.47 -7.65
CA GLY A 87 11.93 -13.26 -7.46
C GLY A 87 12.75 -14.56 -7.55
N GLY A 88 12.09 -15.63 -7.92
CA GLY A 88 12.58 -17.00 -7.99
C GLY A 88 11.39 -17.96 -8.01
N PRO A 89 11.60 -19.26 -7.75
CA PRO A 89 10.49 -20.22 -7.67
C PRO A 89 9.49 -19.81 -6.59
N CYS A 90 8.20 -19.64 -6.97
CA CYS A 90 7.16 -19.22 -6.03
C CYS A 90 6.92 -20.24 -4.89
N THR A 91 7.30 -21.51 -5.11
CA THR A 91 7.34 -22.54 -4.07
C THR A 91 8.34 -22.25 -2.94
N ASN A 92 9.31 -21.39 -3.21
CA ASN A 92 10.38 -20.99 -2.27
C ASN A 92 10.26 -19.52 -1.84
N ARG A 93 9.13 -18.84 -2.19
CA ARG A 93 8.92 -17.43 -1.82
C ARG A 93 9.06 -17.27 -0.31
N LYS A 94 9.87 -16.29 0.09
CA LYS A 94 10.05 -15.91 1.49
C LYS A 94 8.70 -15.59 2.14
N GLU A 95 8.57 -15.90 3.41
CA GLU A 95 7.45 -15.47 4.22
C GLU A 95 7.74 -14.09 4.79
N ILE A 96 6.87 -13.12 4.49
CA ILE A 96 7.04 -11.71 4.85
C ILE A 96 5.91 -11.28 5.76
N ILE A 97 6.26 -10.55 6.81
CA ILE A 97 5.33 -9.86 7.71
C ILE A 97 5.23 -8.41 7.26
N TYR A 98 4.04 -7.98 6.85
CA TYR A 98 3.76 -6.58 6.53
C TYR A 98 3.06 -5.90 7.70
N ALA A 99 3.53 -4.70 8.05
CA ALA A 99 3.00 -3.90 9.14
C ALA A 99 2.99 -2.41 8.78
N GLY A 100 1.86 -1.75 8.93
CA GLY A 100 1.77 -0.30 8.83
C GLY A 100 2.18 0.35 10.16
N ALA A 101 2.93 1.44 10.11
CA ALA A 101 3.37 2.18 11.29
C ALA A 101 3.06 3.68 11.20
N ASN A 102 3.02 4.33 12.36
CA ASN A 102 2.63 5.74 12.47
C ASN A 102 3.70 6.73 12.01
N ASN A 103 4.88 6.26 11.65
CA ASN A 103 5.86 7.09 10.91
C ASN A 103 5.58 7.19 9.39
N GLY A 104 4.44 6.69 8.92
CA GLY A 104 4.05 6.74 7.51
C GLY A 104 4.66 5.64 6.64
N ILE A 105 5.24 4.60 7.24
CA ILE A 105 5.90 3.50 6.54
C ILE A 105 5.07 2.23 6.66
N LEU A 106 4.88 1.53 5.54
CA LEU A 106 4.57 0.11 5.51
C LEU A 106 5.90 -0.66 5.56
N HIS A 107 6.15 -1.36 6.65
CA HIS A 107 7.34 -2.17 6.83
C HIS A 107 7.14 -3.59 6.33
N ALA A 108 8.19 -4.20 5.79
CA ALA A 108 8.25 -5.60 5.39
C ALA A 108 9.40 -6.28 6.11
N PHE A 109 9.06 -7.26 6.95
CA PHE A 109 10.05 -8.04 7.71
C PHE A 109 10.07 -9.48 7.21
N GLU A 110 11.27 -10.05 7.07
CA GLU A 110 11.40 -11.47 6.81
C GLU A 110 11.00 -12.27 8.06
N ALA A 111 9.99 -13.14 7.92
CA ALA A 111 9.42 -13.86 9.07
C ALA A 111 10.41 -14.84 9.73
N SER A 112 11.43 -15.27 9.00
CA SER A 112 12.41 -16.26 9.49
C SER A 112 13.40 -15.69 10.52
N ASN A 113 13.70 -14.39 10.45
CA ASN A 113 14.75 -13.75 11.27
C ASN A 113 14.34 -12.37 11.83
N GLY A 114 13.23 -11.80 11.36
CA GLY A 114 12.74 -10.48 11.79
C GLY A 114 13.48 -9.30 11.17
N GLU A 115 14.37 -9.54 10.20
CA GLU A 115 15.07 -8.46 9.51
C GLU A 115 14.13 -7.67 8.60
N GLU A 116 14.22 -6.34 8.63
CA GLU A 116 13.52 -5.47 7.71
C GLU A 116 14.14 -5.57 6.31
N LEU A 117 13.35 -6.02 5.33
CA LEU A 117 13.79 -6.05 3.94
C LEU A 117 13.66 -4.69 3.28
N TRP A 118 12.56 -4.00 3.53
CA TRP A 118 12.27 -2.67 2.99
C TRP A 118 11.17 -1.97 3.77
N GLY A 119 11.12 -0.65 3.62
CA GLY A 119 10.01 0.20 4.00
C GLY A 119 9.43 0.91 2.79
N TYR A 120 8.12 0.94 2.67
CA TYR A 120 7.41 1.65 1.61
C TYR A 120 6.59 2.80 2.20
N ILE A 121 6.77 4.00 1.65
CA ILE A 121 6.00 5.18 2.03
C ILE A 121 4.96 5.42 0.93
N PRO A 122 3.67 5.22 1.21
CA PRO A 122 2.63 5.54 0.25
C PRO A 122 2.64 7.02 -0.09
N PRO A 123 2.52 7.41 -1.38
CA PRO A 123 2.62 8.81 -1.77
C PRO A 123 1.55 9.71 -1.14
N ASN A 124 0.42 9.16 -0.74
CA ASN A 124 -0.67 9.88 -0.07
C ASN A 124 -0.39 10.22 1.41
N VAL A 125 0.73 9.77 2.00
CA VAL A 125 1.16 10.18 3.36
C VAL A 125 2.38 11.09 3.35
N LEU A 126 3.03 11.31 2.21
CA LEU A 126 4.27 12.09 2.11
C LEU A 126 4.16 13.48 2.75
N GLY A 127 3.03 14.17 2.59
CA GLY A 127 2.78 15.48 3.19
C GLY A 127 2.67 15.49 4.72
N ASN A 128 2.64 14.33 5.38
CA ASN A 128 2.60 14.22 6.82
C ASN A 128 3.99 14.01 7.44
N LEU A 129 4.99 13.60 6.66
CA LEU A 129 6.31 13.24 7.17
C LEU A 129 7.05 14.43 7.78
N GLU A 130 6.86 15.63 7.25
CA GLU A 130 7.44 16.86 7.79
C GLU A 130 7.01 17.21 9.22
N LYS A 131 5.92 16.57 9.69
CA LYS A 131 5.38 16.75 11.04
C LYS A 131 6.07 15.88 12.08
N ILE A 132 6.83 14.85 11.67
CA ILE A 132 7.43 13.86 12.57
C ILE A 132 8.63 14.44 13.34
N PRO A 133 9.60 15.16 12.70
CA PRO A 133 10.71 15.73 13.43
C PRO A 133 10.22 16.68 14.54
N SER A 134 10.79 16.53 15.74
CA SER A 134 10.47 17.38 16.89
C SER A 134 11.64 18.29 17.23
N SER A 135 11.35 19.49 17.72
CA SER A 135 12.35 20.39 18.29
C SER A 135 12.80 19.98 19.70
N LYS A 136 12.18 18.93 20.27
CA LYS A 136 12.54 18.42 21.60
C LYS A 136 13.54 17.28 21.42
N ALA A 137 14.61 17.30 22.20
CA ALA A 137 15.60 16.23 22.24
C ALA A 137 14.96 14.88 22.54
N ASN A 138 15.48 13.83 21.94
CA ASN A 138 15.05 12.44 22.12
C ASN A 138 13.57 12.20 21.91
N SER A 139 12.92 12.95 21.00
CA SER A 139 11.49 12.79 20.74
C SER A 139 11.14 13.07 19.30
N THR A 140 10.06 12.44 18.85
CA THR A 140 9.34 12.75 17.61
C THR A 140 7.94 13.21 17.94
N ASN A 141 7.32 13.94 17.03
CA ASN A 141 5.90 14.22 17.16
C ASN A 141 5.10 12.98 16.76
N ALA A 142 4.11 12.62 17.57
CA ALA A 142 3.18 11.56 17.22
C ALA A 142 2.30 12.00 16.04
N ILE A 143 2.26 11.19 15.01
CA ILE A 143 1.32 11.32 13.89
C ILE A 143 0.58 9.98 13.70
N TYR A 144 -0.51 10.01 12.96
CA TYR A 144 -1.03 8.81 12.33
C TYR A 144 -0.56 8.78 10.88
N GLY A 145 0.02 7.66 10.46
CA GLY A 145 0.60 7.49 9.13
C GLY A 145 -0.06 6.36 8.36
N VAL A 146 0.58 5.19 8.31
CA VAL A 146 0.00 3.97 7.74
C VAL A 146 -0.62 3.17 8.89
N ASP A 147 -1.78 3.62 9.36
CA ASP A 147 -2.40 3.13 10.59
C ASP A 147 -3.51 2.06 10.33
N GLY A 148 -3.89 1.87 9.07
CA GLY A 148 -4.88 0.87 8.68
C GLY A 148 -4.27 -0.50 8.40
N SER A 149 -5.06 -1.57 8.67
CA SER A 149 -4.65 -2.94 8.41
C SER A 149 -4.57 -3.23 6.90
N PRO A 150 -3.44 -3.72 6.38
CA PRO A 150 -3.34 -4.13 4.98
C PRO A 150 -4.06 -5.46 4.75
N VAL A 151 -4.44 -5.73 3.50
CA VAL A 151 -4.91 -7.04 3.05
C VAL A 151 -4.11 -7.48 1.83
N VAL A 152 -3.92 -8.79 1.70
CA VAL A 152 -3.19 -9.36 0.58
C VAL A 152 -4.03 -10.42 -0.12
N LYS A 153 -3.99 -10.42 -1.44
CA LYS A 153 -4.66 -11.44 -2.25
C LYS A 153 -3.94 -11.66 -3.57
N ASP A 154 -3.91 -12.93 -3.99
CA ASP A 154 -3.52 -13.27 -5.36
C ASP A 154 -4.68 -12.95 -6.29
N ILE A 155 -4.43 -12.10 -7.27
CA ILE A 155 -5.40 -11.68 -8.28
C ILE A 155 -4.86 -11.92 -9.69
N PHE A 156 -5.75 -12.15 -10.64
CA PHE A 156 -5.41 -12.36 -12.04
C PHE A 156 -5.91 -11.17 -12.85
N PHE A 157 -4.98 -10.36 -13.34
CA PHE A 157 -5.30 -9.14 -14.07
C PHE A 157 -4.19 -8.78 -15.06
N ASP A 158 -4.52 -7.89 -15.98
CA ASP A 158 -3.57 -7.29 -16.89
C ASP A 158 -2.94 -6.07 -16.22
N ASP A 159 -1.66 -6.15 -15.88
CA ASP A 159 -0.90 -5.10 -15.22
C ASP A 159 -0.29 -4.08 -16.21
N THR A 160 -0.50 -4.30 -17.52
CA THR A 160 -0.05 -3.41 -18.60
C THR A 160 -1.18 -3.06 -19.57
N PRO A 161 -2.33 -2.54 -19.08
CA PRO A 161 -3.54 -2.38 -19.90
C PRO A 161 -3.41 -1.41 -21.07
N ASN A 162 -2.35 -0.60 -21.11
CA ASN A 162 -2.14 0.44 -22.12
C ASN A 162 -1.06 0.09 -23.15
N ASP A 163 -0.46 -1.10 -23.08
CA ASP A 163 0.58 -1.53 -24.05
C ASP A 163 0.00 -2.12 -25.33
N GLY A 164 -1.33 -2.17 -25.46
CA GLY A 164 -2.05 -2.73 -26.61
C GLY A 164 -2.14 -4.26 -26.61
N SER A 165 -1.64 -4.92 -25.56
CA SER A 165 -1.77 -6.36 -25.35
C SER A 165 -2.82 -6.64 -24.25
N THR A 166 -3.35 -7.86 -24.24
CA THR A 166 -4.12 -8.41 -23.10
C THR A 166 -3.33 -9.60 -22.59
N ASN A 167 -2.50 -9.39 -21.60
CA ASN A 167 -1.65 -10.43 -21.03
C ASN A 167 -1.85 -10.56 -19.52
N PRO A 168 -3.06 -10.93 -19.07
CA PRO A 168 -3.34 -11.05 -17.65
C PRO A 168 -2.51 -12.17 -17.02
N ARG A 169 -2.03 -11.91 -15.81
CA ARG A 169 -1.21 -12.84 -15.03
C ARG A 169 -1.55 -12.77 -13.55
N TRP A 170 -1.19 -13.81 -12.82
CA TRP A 170 -1.33 -13.82 -11.38
C TRP A 170 -0.30 -12.90 -10.72
N ARG A 171 -0.78 -12.12 -9.77
CA ARG A 171 0.02 -11.24 -8.93
C ARG A 171 -0.48 -11.30 -7.49
N THR A 172 0.42 -11.15 -6.55
CA THR A 172 0.09 -11.00 -5.13
C THR A 172 0.03 -9.52 -4.80
N ILE A 173 -1.18 -9.00 -4.57
CA ILE A 173 -1.40 -7.57 -4.34
C ILE A 173 -1.69 -7.31 -2.89
N LEU A 174 -0.96 -6.35 -2.31
CA LEU A 174 -1.23 -5.76 -1.01
C LEU A 174 -2.01 -4.46 -1.23
N LEU A 175 -3.14 -4.34 -0.56
CA LEU A 175 -3.97 -3.14 -0.50
C LEU A 175 -4.01 -2.65 0.94
N GLY A 176 -3.56 -1.42 1.17
CA GLY A 176 -3.57 -0.76 2.46
C GLY A 176 -4.53 0.41 2.54
N ALA A 177 -5.15 0.57 3.69
CA ALA A 177 -5.91 1.75 4.09
C ALA A 177 -5.07 2.58 5.07
N LEU A 178 -5.37 3.87 5.22
CA LEU A 178 -4.59 4.74 6.09
C LEU A 178 -5.10 4.78 7.55
N GLY A 179 -6.32 4.29 7.81
CA GLY A 179 -6.92 4.42 9.14
C GLY A 179 -7.06 5.88 9.54
N ALA A 180 -6.60 6.23 10.74
CA ALA A 180 -6.51 7.62 11.21
C ALA A 180 -5.47 8.45 10.45
N GLY A 181 -4.60 7.83 9.66
CA GLY A 181 -3.54 8.51 8.90
C GLY A 181 -4.05 9.29 7.70
N GLY A 182 -5.32 9.10 7.28
CA GLY A 182 -5.87 9.89 6.20
C GLY A 182 -7.06 9.29 5.46
N HIS A 183 -7.49 10.02 4.44
CA HIS A 183 -8.65 9.71 3.62
C HIS A 183 -8.22 9.01 2.33
N GLY A 184 -7.56 7.87 2.44
CA GLY A 184 -6.97 7.26 1.26
C GLY A 184 -6.66 5.77 1.39
N LEU A 185 -6.25 5.23 0.23
CA LEU A 185 -5.81 3.84 0.06
C LEU A 185 -4.58 3.83 -0.82
N TYR A 186 -3.81 2.75 -0.72
CA TYR A 186 -2.69 2.49 -1.62
C TYR A 186 -2.60 1.00 -1.93
N ALA A 187 -2.04 0.67 -3.07
CA ALA A 187 -1.80 -0.71 -3.48
C ALA A 187 -0.39 -0.89 -4.02
N ILE A 188 0.21 -2.03 -3.69
CA ILE A 188 1.51 -2.46 -4.19
C ILE A 188 1.45 -3.92 -4.64
N ASP A 189 2.23 -4.25 -5.66
CA ASP A 189 2.49 -5.63 -6.05
C ASP A 189 3.65 -6.16 -5.20
N VAL A 190 3.40 -7.22 -4.45
CA VAL A 190 4.36 -7.91 -3.58
C VAL A 190 4.59 -9.35 -4.05
N THR A 191 4.38 -9.62 -5.32
CA THR A 191 4.60 -10.94 -5.92
C THR A 191 6.04 -11.39 -5.73
N ASP A 192 6.99 -10.50 -6.04
CA ASP A 192 8.39 -10.63 -5.67
C ASP A 192 8.62 -9.88 -4.35
N PRO A 193 8.86 -10.58 -3.24
CA PRO A 193 8.99 -9.94 -1.94
C PRO A 193 10.22 -9.05 -1.80
N ASP A 194 11.25 -9.23 -2.62
CA ASP A 194 12.46 -8.40 -2.60
C ASP A 194 12.33 -7.15 -3.49
N ASN A 195 11.37 -7.12 -4.43
CA ASN A 195 11.16 -6.04 -5.39
C ASN A 195 9.69 -5.63 -5.49
N PRO A 196 9.13 -5.01 -4.42
CA PRO A 196 7.75 -4.52 -4.46
C PRO A 196 7.61 -3.38 -5.48
N THR A 197 6.45 -3.30 -6.13
CA THR A 197 6.17 -2.22 -7.08
C THR A 197 4.89 -1.49 -6.73
N HIS A 198 4.90 -0.16 -6.84
CA HIS A 198 3.73 0.68 -6.67
C HIS A 198 2.70 0.39 -7.76
N LEU A 199 1.42 0.37 -7.40
CA LEU A 199 0.34 0.23 -8.37
C LEU A 199 -0.51 1.49 -8.45
N PHE A 200 -1.00 1.95 -7.32
CA PHE A 200 -1.74 3.22 -7.22
C PHE A 200 -1.83 3.69 -5.77
N ALA A 201 -2.12 4.98 -5.61
CA ALA A 201 -2.63 5.52 -4.37
C ALA A 201 -3.75 6.52 -4.66
N ILE A 202 -4.67 6.67 -3.71
CA ILE A 202 -5.79 7.60 -3.77
C ILE A 202 -5.81 8.39 -2.47
N ASN A 203 -6.10 9.70 -2.56
CA ASN A 203 -6.35 10.54 -1.40
C ASN A 203 -7.48 11.52 -1.69
N HIS A 204 -8.31 11.77 -0.70
CA HIS A 204 -9.29 12.84 -0.72
C HIS A 204 -8.87 13.97 0.22
N ASP A 205 -8.65 15.15 -0.32
CA ASP A 205 -8.43 16.37 0.45
C ASP A 205 -9.70 17.24 0.41
N GLY A 206 -10.50 17.13 1.45
CA GLY A 206 -11.75 17.89 1.58
C GLY A 206 -11.52 19.39 1.78
N THR A 207 -10.38 19.80 2.35
CA THR A 207 -10.04 21.22 2.55
C THR A 207 -9.73 21.90 1.23
N GLN A 208 -8.93 21.27 0.40
CA GLN A 208 -8.61 21.77 -0.94
C GLN A 208 -9.70 21.47 -1.97
N GLN A 209 -10.63 20.55 -1.63
CA GLN A 209 -11.67 20.04 -2.53
C GLN A 209 -11.10 19.38 -3.77
N VAL A 210 -10.13 18.48 -3.55
CA VAL A 210 -9.49 17.69 -4.61
C VAL A 210 -9.46 16.21 -4.25
N VAL A 211 -9.51 15.36 -5.26
CA VAL A 211 -9.12 13.96 -5.19
C VAL A 211 -7.77 13.82 -5.87
N GLN A 212 -6.85 13.19 -5.20
CA GLN A 212 -5.51 12.91 -5.70
C GLN A 212 -5.39 11.43 -6.03
N HIS A 213 -4.81 11.14 -7.18
CA HIS A 213 -4.54 9.79 -7.64
C HIS A 213 -3.10 9.70 -8.14
N TRP A 214 -2.36 8.73 -7.63
CA TRP A 214 -1.05 8.37 -8.14
C TRP A 214 -1.17 7.09 -8.97
N ASP A 215 -0.66 7.13 -10.19
CA ASP A 215 -0.65 6.00 -11.11
C ASP A 215 0.52 5.04 -10.83
N VAL A 216 0.66 3.99 -11.64
CA VAL A 216 1.69 2.95 -11.51
C VAL A 216 3.12 3.52 -11.59
N ASP A 217 3.32 4.62 -12.29
CA ASP A 217 4.61 5.29 -12.42
C ASP A 217 4.85 6.31 -11.28
N GLY A 218 3.89 6.45 -10.35
CA GLY A 218 3.94 7.41 -9.25
C GLY A 218 3.58 8.84 -9.65
N ASN A 219 3.06 9.08 -10.86
CA ASN A 219 2.63 10.40 -11.28
C ASN A 219 1.34 10.79 -10.57
N LYS A 220 1.33 11.97 -9.95
CA LYS A 220 0.17 12.51 -9.27
C LYS A 220 -0.77 13.24 -10.24
N ASN A 221 -2.03 12.84 -10.24
CA ASN A 221 -3.12 13.53 -10.91
C ASN A 221 -4.07 14.12 -9.85
N GLU A 222 -4.56 15.33 -10.05
CA GLU A 222 -5.47 16.02 -9.15
C GLU A 222 -6.78 16.37 -9.84
N PHE A 223 -7.87 15.98 -9.23
CA PHE A 223 -9.24 16.18 -9.72
C PHE A 223 -9.98 17.11 -8.78
N GLY A 224 -9.97 18.41 -9.10
CA GLY A 224 -10.70 19.42 -8.34
C GLY A 224 -12.21 19.34 -8.56
N TYR A 225 -13.01 19.53 -7.51
CA TYR A 225 -14.46 19.46 -7.56
C TYR A 225 -15.19 20.69 -7.02
N ARG A 226 -14.48 21.81 -6.86
CA ARG A 226 -15.09 23.11 -6.44
C ARG A 226 -16.20 23.58 -7.37
N SER A 227 -16.15 23.22 -8.64
CA SER A 227 -17.20 23.47 -9.63
C SER A 227 -18.42 22.53 -9.50
N GLY A 228 -18.37 21.57 -8.58
CA GLY A 228 -19.40 20.53 -8.41
C GLY A 228 -19.24 19.30 -9.28
N ASN A 229 -18.44 19.35 -10.33
CA ASN A 229 -18.20 18.23 -11.24
C ASN A 229 -16.84 17.59 -11.01
N ILE A 230 -16.80 16.27 -11.08
CA ILE A 230 -15.57 15.45 -11.05
C ILE A 230 -15.77 14.27 -12.01
N ASP A 231 -14.70 13.78 -12.59
CA ASP A 231 -14.74 12.54 -13.38
C ASP A 231 -15.26 11.39 -12.49
N PRO A 232 -16.34 10.71 -12.87
CA PRO A 232 -16.93 9.63 -12.08
C PRO A 232 -15.95 8.50 -11.74
N GLN A 233 -14.92 8.28 -12.55
CA GLN A 233 -13.87 7.29 -12.29
C GLN A 233 -13.06 7.65 -11.04
N TYR A 234 -12.94 8.93 -10.71
CA TYR A 234 -12.14 9.46 -9.59
C TYR A 234 -13.02 10.14 -8.52
N ASP A 235 -14.32 9.84 -8.48
CA ASP A 235 -15.23 10.46 -7.50
C ASP A 235 -15.12 9.82 -6.11
N TYR A 236 -14.08 10.20 -5.40
CA TYR A 236 -13.85 9.86 -3.98
C TYR A 236 -14.14 11.02 -3.03
N ARG A 237 -14.97 12.00 -3.42
CA ARG A 237 -15.32 13.21 -2.64
C ARG A 237 -15.94 12.94 -1.28
N LYS A 238 -16.45 11.74 -1.06
CA LYS A 238 -17.06 11.32 0.22
C LYS A 238 -16.19 10.39 1.03
N LEU A 239 -14.97 10.15 0.57
CA LEU A 239 -14.03 9.33 1.31
C LEU A 239 -13.54 10.10 2.53
N GLY A 240 -13.77 9.53 3.70
CA GLY A 240 -13.24 9.99 4.99
C GLY A 240 -12.06 9.12 5.45
N GLU A 241 -11.74 9.17 6.72
CA GLU A 241 -10.71 8.31 7.32
C GLU A 241 -11.01 6.83 7.06
N THR A 242 -10.04 6.12 6.49
CA THR A 242 -10.25 4.77 5.95
C THR A 242 -10.00 3.68 7.00
N TRP A 243 -10.84 3.68 8.02
CA TRP A 243 -10.73 2.77 9.18
C TRP A 243 -11.02 1.30 8.88
N SER A 244 -11.87 1.02 7.89
CA SER A 244 -12.23 -0.34 7.60
C SER A 244 -11.09 -1.09 6.92
N THR A 245 -10.76 -2.29 7.39
CA THR A 245 -9.90 -3.21 6.68
C THR A 245 -10.53 -3.53 5.31
N PRO A 246 -9.89 -3.19 4.20
CA PRO A 246 -10.47 -3.43 2.87
C PRO A 246 -10.59 -4.92 2.57
N ARG A 247 -11.38 -5.25 1.55
CA ARG A 247 -11.49 -6.61 1.02
C ARG A 247 -11.27 -6.59 -0.48
N ILE A 248 -10.46 -7.50 -0.99
CA ILE A 248 -10.28 -7.70 -2.43
C ILE A 248 -11.17 -8.86 -2.84
N ILE A 249 -12.15 -8.60 -3.68
CA ILE A 249 -13.10 -9.61 -4.16
C ILE A 249 -13.19 -9.61 -5.68
N ARG A 250 -13.61 -10.74 -6.23
CA ARG A 250 -13.91 -10.89 -7.66
C ARG A 250 -15.41 -10.78 -7.87
N ILE A 251 -15.82 -9.94 -8.80
CA ILE A 251 -17.22 -9.76 -9.20
C ILE A 251 -17.36 -9.91 -10.72
N LYS A 252 -18.58 -10.12 -11.18
CA LYS A 252 -18.91 -10.07 -12.61
C LYS A 252 -19.58 -8.75 -12.97
N VAL A 253 -18.98 -8.03 -13.92
CA VAL A 253 -19.54 -6.80 -14.49
C VAL A 253 -19.73 -7.02 -15.98
N SER A 254 -20.98 -6.97 -16.46
CA SER A 254 -21.33 -7.25 -17.86
C SER A 254 -20.73 -8.58 -18.37
N GLY A 255 -20.79 -9.63 -17.52
CA GLY A 255 -20.31 -10.97 -17.84
C GLY A 255 -18.79 -11.17 -17.73
N LYS A 256 -18.02 -10.12 -17.51
CA LYS A 256 -16.56 -10.19 -17.33
C LYS A 256 -16.19 -10.18 -15.85
N ASP A 257 -15.18 -10.97 -15.49
CA ASP A 257 -14.63 -10.95 -14.15
C ASP A 257 -13.82 -9.67 -13.92
N LYS A 258 -14.05 -9.04 -12.77
CA LYS A 258 -13.27 -7.89 -12.29
C LYS A 258 -12.88 -8.09 -10.84
N TRP A 259 -11.66 -7.72 -10.50
CA TRP A 259 -11.21 -7.60 -9.13
C TRP A 259 -11.50 -6.19 -8.62
N VAL A 260 -12.07 -6.10 -7.45
CA VAL A 260 -12.47 -4.82 -6.84
C VAL A 260 -12.07 -4.80 -5.37
N ALA A 261 -11.73 -3.59 -4.90
CA ALA A 261 -11.61 -3.32 -3.48
C ALA A 261 -12.97 -2.92 -2.91
N VAL A 262 -13.36 -3.51 -1.79
CA VAL A 262 -14.56 -3.13 -1.03
C VAL A 262 -14.10 -2.66 0.35
N PHE A 263 -14.49 -1.47 0.73
CA PHE A 263 -14.13 -0.83 1.99
C PHE A 263 -15.22 0.15 2.43
N GLY A 264 -15.26 0.49 3.70
CA GLY A 264 -16.14 1.54 4.22
C GLY A 264 -15.69 2.93 3.77
N GLY A 265 -16.62 3.83 3.50
CA GLY A 265 -16.31 5.21 3.09
C GLY A 265 -15.63 6.05 4.17
N GLY A 266 -15.55 5.54 5.40
CA GLY A 266 -14.94 6.25 6.52
C GLY A 266 -15.83 7.34 7.11
N TYR A 267 -15.32 7.96 8.16
CA TYR A 267 -15.94 9.14 8.76
C TYR A 267 -15.36 10.39 8.08
N ASN A 268 -16.25 11.20 7.53
CA ASN A 268 -15.91 12.48 6.95
C ASN A 268 -16.71 13.54 7.74
N GLY A 269 -16.08 14.04 8.80
CA GLY A 269 -16.68 14.95 9.78
C GLY A 269 -17.21 16.25 9.21
#